data_ab70c2a24c7c50c34546ea8f067add27
#
_entry.id   ab70c2a24c7c50c34546ea8f067add27
#
_cell.length_a   1.000
_cell.length_b   1.000
_cell.length_c   1.000
_cell.angle_alpha   90.00
_cell.angle_beta   90.00
_cell.angle_gamma   90.00
#
_symmetry.space_group_name_H-M   'P 1'
#
loop_
_entity.id
_entity.type
_entity.pdbx_description
1 polymer ?
#
loop_
_entity_poly.entity_id
_entity_poly.type
_entity_poly.pdbx_seq_one_letter_code
_entity_poly.pdbx_strand_id
1 'polypeptide(L)'
;LLARAKEWVLSATDADLGGTDTIPALQAAATTLELSNRKDERSRIIFLITDGAIHSSQIDVLTARCRESDIRIFVVGVGLAGGVDVFQAFAKATGGAAEIVHPNEDMATRVVRHFQRVRRGAGKITGIQWPGTPTWTHVPQQFYSGDTIRIFARFDQKVEGQVDVQWQASKAGQ
;
A
#
# COMPACT_ATOMS: atom_id res chain seq x y z
N LEU A 1 13.66 -22.75 1.36
CA LEU A 1 13.61 -21.32 1.02
C LEU A 1 13.19 -20.49 2.24
N LEU A 2 12.06 -20.85 2.90
CA LEU A 2 11.51 -20.10 4.05
C LEU A 2 12.47 -20.08 5.27
N ALA A 3 13.13 -21.21 5.57
CA ALA A 3 14.08 -21.28 6.67
C ALA A 3 15.30 -20.37 6.44
N ARG A 4 15.87 -20.35 5.23
CA ARG A 4 16.98 -19.46 4.87
C ARG A 4 16.57 -17.98 4.92
N ALA A 5 15.36 -17.65 4.47
CA ALA A 5 14.86 -16.27 4.56
C ALA A 5 14.69 -15.81 6.01
N LYS A 6 14.17 -16.69 6.89
CA LYS A 6 14.04 -16.41 8.32
C LYS A 6 15.40 -16.21 8.99
N GLU A 7 16.37 -17.08 8.69
CA GLU A 7 17.72 -17.01 9.22
C GLU A 7 18.43 -15.72 8.77
N TRP A 8 18.26 -15.34 7.48
CA TRP A 8 18.79 -14.10 6.96
C TRP A 8 18.17 -12.86 7.64
N VAL A 9 16.86 -12.82 7.81
CA VAL A 9 16.18 -11.72 8.52
C VAL A 9 16.69 -11.58 9.95
N LEU A 10 16.87 -12.70 10.66
CA LEU A 10 17.38 -12.68 12.04
C LEU A 10 18.84 -12.23 12.12
N SER A 11 19.66 -12.53 11.10
CA SER A 11 21.07 -12.08 11.04
C SER A 11 21.22 -10.63 10.59
N ALA A 12 20.23 -10.09 9.87
CA ALA A 12 20.25 -8.71 9.35
C ALA A 12 19.72 -7.67 10.35
N THR A 13 19.33 -8.09 11.57
CA THR A 13 18.80 -7.19 12.60
C THR A 13 19.86 -6.36 13.33
N ASP A 14 21.12 -6.66 13.14
CA ASP A 14 22.25 -5.86 13.68
C ASP A 14 22.57 -4.68 12.75
N ALA A 15 21.57 -3.81 12.51
CA ALA A 15 21.75 -2.60 11.73
C ALA A 15 22.33 -1.49 12.62
N ASP A 16 23.65 -1.28 12.51
CA ASP A 16 24.42 -0.30 13.31
C ASP A 16 24.88 0.93 12.49
N LEU A 17 24.44 1.03 11.24
CA LEU A 17 24.97 2.02 10.28
C LEU A 17 24.49 3.45 10.49
N GLY A 18 23.53 3.70 11.39
CA GLY A 18 22.97 5.03 11.66
C GLY A 18 22.43 5.74 10.41
N GLY A 19 21.27 6.38 10.55
CA GLY A 19 20.58 7.05 9.44
C GLY A 19 19.77 6.08 8.55
N THR A 20 18.72 6.60 7.93
CA THR A 20 17.83 5.84 7.06
C THR A 20 17.85 6.43 5.66
N ASP A 21 18.62 5.86 4.74
CA ASP A 21 18.52 6.20 3.32
C ASP A 21 17.69 5.11 2.61
N THR A 22 16.40 5.37 2.52
CA THR A 22 15.42 4.42 2.00
C THR A 22 15.48 4.30 0.48
N ILE A 23 15.89 5.35 -0.23
CA ILE A 23 15.84 5.39 -1.70
C ILE A 23 16.79 4.38 -2.35
N PRO A 24 18.09 4.30 -2.01
CA PRO A 24 18.97 3.29 -2.59
C PRO A 24 18.50 1.85 -2.33
N ALA A 25 17.95 1.58 -1.14
CA ALA A 25 17.40 0.27 -0.82
C ALA A 25 16.20 -0.08 -1.71
N LEU A 26 15.29 0.86 -1.93
CA LEU A 26 14.14 0.67 -2.83
C LEU A 26 14.57 0.51 -4.30
N GLN A 27 15.58 1.27 -4.75
CA GLN A 27 16.14 1.14 -6.10
C GLN A 27 16.78 -0.24 -6.31
N ALA A 28 17.53 -0.74 -5.33
CA ALA A 28 18.13 -2.06 -5.37
C ALA A 28 17.06 -3.17 -5.40
N ALA A 29 16.02 -3.03 -4.58
CA ALA A 29 14.89 -3.96 -4.57
C ALA A 29 14.14 -3.98 -5.90
N ALA A 30 13.87 -2.80 -6.48
CA ALA A 30 13.23 -2.69 -7.79
C ALA A 30 14.08 -3.35 -8.88
N THR A 31 15.39 -3.08 -8.92
CA THR A 31 16.32 -3.71 -9.86
C THR A 31 16.31 -5.23 -9.72
N THR A 32 16.32 -5.75 -8.50
CA THR A 32 16.27 -7.21 -8.24
C THR A 32 14.99 -7.83 -8.80
N LEU A 33 13.85 -7.16 -8.61
CA LEU A 33 12.57 -7.63 -9.14
C LEU A 33 12.47 -7.53 -10.66
N GLU A 34 13.06 -6.53 -11.27
CA GLU A 34 13.11 -6.37 -12.73
C GLU A 34 13.96 -7.44 -13.40
N LEU A 35 15.07 -7.80 -12.78
CA LEU A 35 15.95 -8.87 -13.26
C LEU A 35 15.35 -10.27 -13.04
N SER A 36 14.35 -10.40 -12.16
CA SER A 36 13.65 -11.67 -11.97
C SER A 36 12.89 -12.06 -13.22
N ASN A 37 12.89 -13.38 -13.55
CA ASN A 37 12.34 -13.90 -14.79
C ASN A 37 10.83 -13.58 -14.93
N ARG A 38 10.42 -12.86 -15.98
CA ARG A 38 9.02 -12.50 -16.28
C ARG A 38 8.10 -13.67 -16.59
N LYS A 39 8.64 -14.87 -16.77
CA LYS A 39 7.84 -16.07 -17.07
C LYS A 39 7.02 -16.57 -15.87
N ASP A 40 7.35 -16.11 -14.67
CA ASP A 40 6.54 -16.38 -13.48
C ASP A 40 5.43 -15.33 -13.39
N GLU A 41 4.19 -15.73 -13.43
CA GLU A 41 2.98 -14.89 -13.20
C GLU A 41 2.89 -14.36 -11.75
N ARG A 42 4.01 -14.26 -11.07
CA ARG A 42 4.08 -13.79 -9.68
C ARG A 42 4.03 -12.28 -9.62
N SER A 43 3.21 -11.77 -8.74
CA SER A 43 3.17 -10.33 -8.42
C SER A 43 4.53 -9.87 -7.88
N ARG A 44 5.04 -8.76 -8.41
CA ARG A 44 6.25 -8.10 -7.91
C ARG A 44 5.87 -7.13 -6.81
N ILE A 45 6.40 -7.33 -5.63
CA ILE A 45 6.01 -6.57 -4.46
C ILE A 45 7.25 -6.19 -3.65
N ILE A 46 7.32 -4.92 -3.29
CA ILE A 46 8.23 -4.42 -2.27
C ILE A 46 7.39 -4.15 -1.01
N PHE A 47 7.77 -4.77 0.09
CA PHE A 47 7.20 -4.50 1.40
C PHE A 47 8.22 -3.75 2.24
N LEU A 48 7.98 -2.46 2.44
CA LEU A 48 8.86 -1.55 3.17
C LEU A 48 8.37 -1.36 4.60
N ILE A 49 9.26 -1.54 5.56
CA ILE A 49 9.05 -1.15 6.96
C ILE A 49 10.11 -0.11 7.29
N THR A 50 9.70 1.07 7.73
CA THR A 50 10.63 2.16 8.02
C THR A 50 10.10 3.09 9.10
N ASP A 51 10.98 3.66 9.89
CA ASP A 51 10.75 4.74 10.84
C ASP A 51 11.25 6.10 10.32
N GLY A 52 11.94 6.09 9.16
CA GLY A 52 12.55 7.26 8.54
C GLY A 52 11.68 7.92 7.48
N ALA A 53 11.86 9.23 7.33
CA ALA A 53 11.23 9.99 6.25
C ALA A 53 11.89 9.68 4.90
N ILE A 54 11.10 9.66 3.84
CA ILE A 54 11.61 9.65 2.47
C ILE A 54 11.64 11.08 1.93
N HIS A 55 12.78 11.50 1.40
CA HIS A 55 12.88 12.78 0.74
C HIS A 55 12.20 12.74 -0.65
N SER A 56 11.33 13.71 -0.91
CA SER A 56 10.41 13.70 -2.07
C SER A 56 11.09 13.75 -3.43
N SER A 57 12.30 14.30 -3.54
CA SER A 57 12.94 14.61 -4.85
C SER A 57 13.25 13.40 -5.73
N GLN A 58 13.36 12.21 -5.18
CA GLN A 58 13.67 10.98 -5.92
C GLN A 58 12.48 10.00 -5.99
N ILE A 59 11.42 10.29 -5.26
CA ILE A 59 10.27 9.39 -5.15
C ILE A 59 9.49 9.31 -6.45
N ASP A 60 9.38 10.41 -7.19
CA ASP A 60 8.62 10.45 -8.44
C ASP A 60 9.23 9.56 -9.51
N VAL A 61 10.56 9.61 -9.65
CA VAL A 61 11.31 8.76 -10.59
C VAL A 61 11.16 7.30 -10.23
N LEU A 62 11.29 6.97 -8.95
CA LEU A 62 11.14 5.60 -8.47
C LEU A 62 9.68 5.11 -8.63
N THR A 63 8.71 5.97 -8.40
CA THR A 63 7.29 5.67 -8.61
C THR A 63 7.01 5.32 -10.06
N ALA A 64 7.48 6.15 -11.00
CA ALA A 64 7.32 5.90 -12.43
C ALA A 64 7.95 4.55 -12.83
N ARG A 65 9.18 4.29 -12.41
CA ARG A 65 9.89 3.04 -12.65
C ARG A 65 9.14 1.82 -12.11
N CYS A 66 8.64 1.89 -10.88
CA CYS A 66 7.90 0.79 -10.28
C CYS A 66 6.58 0.52 -11.02
N ARG A 67 5.88 1.56 -11.48
CA ARG A 67 4.67 1.41 -12.28
C ARG A 67 4.93 0.76 -13.63
N GLU A 68 5.97 1.19 -14.34
CA GLU A 68 6.38 0.62 -15.64
C GLU A 68 6.78 -0.86 -15.52
N SER A 69 7.36 -1.22 -14.38
CA SER A 69 7.80 -2.59 -14.09
C SER A 69 6.74 -3.45 -13.40
N ASP A 70 5.51 -2.93 -13.20
CA ASP A 70 4.42 -3.60 -12.46
C ASP A 70 4.84 -4.04 -11.04
N ILE A 71 5.59 -3.19 -10.36
CA ILE A 71 6.02 -3.39 -8.98
C ILE A 71 5.10 -2.61 -8.06
N ARG A 72 4.40 -3.32 -7.16
CA ARG A 72 3.55 -2.71 -6.13
C ARG A 72 4.33 -2.50 -4.83
N ILE A 73 4.15 -1.35 -4.21
CA ILE A 73 4.86 -1.01 -2.97
C ILE A 73 3.87 -0.93 -1.81
N PHE A 74 4.15 -1.71 -0.77
CA PHE A 74 3.42 -1.68 0.48
C PHE A 74 4.32 -1.13 1.57
N VAL A 75 3.84 -0.14 2.32
CA VAL A 75 4.64 0.57 3.32
C VAL A 75 4.02 0.44 4.70
N VAL A 76 4.84 0.09 5.68
CA VAL A 76 4.53 0.26 7.10
C VAL A 76 5.48 1.32 7.65
N GLY A 77 4.93 2.49 7.95
CA GLY A 77 5.67 3.57 8.62
C GLY A 77 5.50 3.46 10.13
N VAL A 78 6.60 3.47 10.86
CA VAL A 78 6.60 3.36 12.33
C VAL A 78 6.92 4.71 12.95
N GLY A 79 6.02 5.23 13.78
CA GLY A 79 6.29 6.44 14.56
C GLY A 79 6.54 7.72 13.75
N LEU A 80 6.16 7.73 12.47
CA LEU A 80 6.44 8.86 11.58
C LEU A 80 5.72 10.13 12.04
N ALA A 81 6.47 11.11 12.47
CA ALA A 81 5.96 12.45 12.78
C ALA A 81 5.71 13.30 11.51
N GLY A 82 6.20 12.87 10.36
CA GLY A 82 6.05 13.56 9.07
C GLY A 82 6.26 12.61 7.89
N GLY A 83 5.79 13.02 6.70
CA GLY A 83 5.95 12.22 5.48
C GLY A 83 4.89 11.13 5.27
N VAL A 84 3.87 11.07 6.12
CA VAL A 84 2.73 10.13 5.96
C VAL A 84 2.10 10.24 4.59
N ASP A 85 1.83 11.46 4.14
CA ASP A 85 1.21 11.74 2.83
C ASP A 85 2.10 11.26 1.68
N VAL A 86 3.41 11.40 1.82
CA VAL A 86 4.39 10.95 0.83
C VAL A 86 4.35 9.44 0.68
N PHE A 87 4.35 8.69 1.79
CA PHE A 87 4.25 7.23 1.76
C PHE A 87 2.91 6.75 1.21
N GLN A 88 1.82 7.41 1.59
CA GLN A 88 0.49 7.08 1.08
C GLN A 88 0.39 7.32 -0.43
N ALA A 89 0.89 8.48 -0.91
CA ALA A 89 0.90 8.80 -2.33
C ALA A 89 1.77 7.81 -3.12
N PHE A 90 2.96 7.50 -2.63
CA PHE A 90 3.90 6.57 -3.25
C PHE A 90 3.33 5.15 -3.35
N ALA A 91 2.83 4.60 -2.25
CA ALA A 91 2.22 3.28 -2.25
C ALA A 91 1.00 3.23 -3.17
N LYS A 92 0.09 4.21 -3.06
CA LYS A 92 -1.10 4.30 -3.89
C LYS A 92 -0.77 4.40 -5.38
N ALA A 93 0.22 5.19 -5.75
CA ALA A 93 0.62 5.39 -7.15
C ALA A 93 1.15 4.10 -7.81
N THR A 94 1.69 3.18 -7.02
CA THR A 94 2.16 1.85 -7.49
C THR A 94 1.12 0.74 -7.33
N GLY A 95 -0.11 1.07 -6.92
CA GLY A 95 -1.17 0.07 -6.69
C GLY A 95 -1.03 -0.73 -5.39
N GLY A 96 -0.18 -0.26 -4.47
CA GLY A 96 -0.06 -0.78 -3.13
C GLY A 96 -0.81 0.05 -2.09
N ALA A 97 -0.40 -0.05 -0.83
CA ALA A 97 -0.98 0.68 0.30
C ALA A 97 0.08 1.05 1.33
N ALA A 98 -0.17 2.12 2.09
CA ALA A 98 0.63 2.47 3.25
C ALA A 98 -0.21 2.39 4.53
N GLU A 99 0.40 1.93 5.60
CA GLU A 99 -0.16 1.94 6.95
C GLU A 99 0.85 2.57 7.91
N ILE A 100 0.39 3.52 8.71
CA ILE A 100 1.21 4.16 9.73
C ILE A 100 0.84 3.55 11.08
N VAL A 101 1.85 3.11 11.79
CA VAL A 101 1.71 2.47 13.10
C VAL A 101 2.38 3.34 14.15
N HIS A 102 1.65 3.70 15.20
CA HIS A 102 2.23 4.41 16.33
C HIS A 102 2.96 3.44 17.27
N PRO A 103 4.03 3.88 17.94
CA PRO A 103 4.82 3.00 18.82
C PRO A 103 4.03 2.34 19.96
N ASN A 104 2.90 2.95 20.36
CA ASN A 104 2.03 2.44 21.42
C ASN A 104 0.93 1.49 20.90
N GLU A 105 0.88 1.23 19.60
CA GLU A 105 -0.07 0.28 19.02
C GLU A 105 0.54 -1.13 18.94
N ASP A 106 -0.32 -2.14 18.84
CA ASP A 106 0.14 -3.51 18.54
C ASP A 106 0.69 -3.58 17.10
N MET A 107 1.97 -3.31 16.99
CA MET A 107 2.71 -3.28 15.74
C MET A 107 2.64 -4.62 15.02
N ALA A 108 2.75 -5.73 15.74
CA ALA A 108 2.76 -7.07 15.13
C ALA A 108 1.44 -7.33 14.40
N THR A 109 0.32 -7.08 15.04
CA THR A 109 -1.02 -7.22 14.43
C THR A 109 -1.17 -6.30 13.22
N ARG A 110 -0.70 -5.05 13.30
CA ARG A 110 -0.78 -4.08 12.21
C ARG A 110 0.05 -4.52 10.99
N VAL A 111 1.31 -4.91 11.20
CA VAL A 111 2.19 -5.41 10.15
C VAL A 111 1.62 -6.66 9.49
N VAL A 112 1.15 -7.64 10.27
CA VAL A 112 0.54 -8.86 9.74
C VAL A 112 -0.71 -8.54 8.92
N ARG A 113 -1.58 -7.67 9.42
CA ARG A 113 -2.78 -7.24 8.68
C ARG A 113 -2.40 -6.56 7.36
N HIS A 114 -1.42 -5.66 7.38
CA HIS A 114 -0.95 -4.99 6.17
C HIS A 114 -0.32 -5.97 5.19
N PHE A 115 0.46 -6.92 5.67
CA PHE A 115 1.02 -7.99 4.84
C PHE A 115 -0.07 -8.89 4.22
N GLN A 116 -1.19 -9.10 4.90
CA GLN A 116 -2.31 -9.84 4.32
C GLN A 116 -2.92 -9.12 3.11
N ARG A 117 -2.89 -7.78 3.03
CA ARG A 117 -3.31 -7.01 1.87
C ARG A 117 -2.47 -7.32 0.63
N VAL A 118 -1.18 -7.64 0.82
CA VAL A 118 -0.27 -8.06 -0.25
C VAL A 118 -0.78 -9.31 -0.95
N ARG A 119 -1.30 -10.26 -0.18
CA ARG A 119 -1.81 -11.55 -0.67
C ARG A 119 -3.23 -11.48 -1.22
N ARG A 120 -3.96 -10.43 -0.92
CA ARG A 120 -5.34 -10.25 -1.34
C ARG A 120 -5.37 -9.24 -2.49
N GLY A 121 -6.18 -9.53 -3.50
CA GLY A 121 -6.39 -8.58 -4.58
C GLY A 121 -7.03 -7.29 -4.06
N ALA A 122 -6.68 -6.18 -4.70
CA ALA A 122 -7.37 -4.94 -4.46
C ALA A 122 -8.78 -4.98 -5.06
N GLY A 123 -9.75 -4.42 -4.33
CA GLY A 123 -11.08 -4.13 -4.87
C GLY A 123 -11.15 -2.68 -5.35
N LYS A 124 -11.93 -2.44 -6.37
CA LYS A 124 -12.23 -1.10 -6.88
C LYS A 124 -13.73 -0.90 -6.93
N ILE A 125 -14.22 0.21 -6.41
CA ILE A 125 -15.62 0.58 -6.56
C ILE A 125 -15.84 1.04 -8.00
N THR A 126 -16.77 0.40 -8.69
CA THR A 126 -17.08 0.65 -10.10
C THR A 126 -18.32 1.50 -10.29
N GLY A 127 -19.21 1.52 -9.29
CA GLY A 127 -20.42 2.33 -9.32
C GLY A 127 -21.07 2.44 -7.96
N ILE A 128 -21.82 3.52 -7.74
CA ILE A 128 -22.66 3.70 -6.57
C ILE A 128 -23.98 4.30 -7.04
N GLN A 129 -25.08 3.63 -6.67
CA GLN A 129 -26.41 4.16 -6.83
C GLN A 129 -26.86 4.79 -5.51
N TRP A 130 -27.10 6.09 -5.56
CA TRP A 130 -27.54 6.87 -4.41
C TRP A 130 -29.05 7.02 -4.42
N PRO A 131 -29.72 7.17 -3.26
CA PRO A 131 -31.16 7.40 -3.19
C PRO A 131 -31.59 8.76 -3.70
N GLY A 132 -30.67 9.60 -4.14
CA GLY A 132 -30.89 10.93 -4.73
C GLY A 132 -29.60 11.41 -5.39
N THR A 133 -29.57 12.64 -5.87
CA THR A 133 -28.41 13.25 -6.50
C THR A 133 -27.53 13.91 -5.43
N PRO A 134 -26.34 13.37 -5.11
CA PRO A 134 -25.43 13.99 -4.16
C PRO A 134 -24.76 15.23 -4.75
N THR A 135 -24.60 16.28 -3.94
CA THR A 135 -23.83 17.48 -4.31
C THR A 135 -22.34 17.32 -4.10
N TRP A 136 -21.96 16.35 -3.31
CA TRP A 136 -20.56 15.98 -3.10
C TRP A 136 -20.45 14.52 -2.66
N THR A 137 -19.38 13.84 -3.10
CA THR A 137 -19.09 12.47 -2.70
C THR A 137 -17.60 12.28 -2.38
N HIS A 138 -17.32 11.42 -1.42
CA HIS A 138 -16.00 10.86 -1.19
C HIS A 138 -16.07 9.34 -1.24
N VAL A 139 -15.39 8.76 -2.22
CA VAL A 139 -15.39 7.32 -2.48
C VAL A 139 -13.94 6.85 -2.54
N PRO A 140 -13.53 5.86 -1.74
CA PRO A 140 -12.20 5.27 -1.85
C PRO A 140 -12.01 4.67 -3.24
N GLN A 141 -10.89 4.96 -3.87
CA GLN A 141 -10.59 4.41 -5.20
C GLN A 141 -10.25 2.92 -5.15
N GLN A 142 -9.74 2.46 -4.02
CA GLN A 142 -9.22 1.11 -3.83
C GLN A 142 -9.46 0.66 -2.39
N PHE A 143 -9.72 -0.62 -2.21
CA PHE A 143 -9.85 -1.26 -0.91
C PHE A 143 -9.28 -2.68 -0.97
N TYR A 144 -9.06 -3.31 0.18
CA TYR A 144 -8.59 -4.68 0.28
C TYR A 144 -9.59 -5.53 1.07
N SER A 145 -9.65 -6.82 0.78
CA SER A 145 -10.52 -7.74 1.50
C SER A 145 -10.25 -7.70 3.01
N GLY A 146 -11.28 -7.48 3.80
CA GLY A 146 -11.22 -7.32 5.25
C GLY A 146 -11.02 -5.88 5.74
N ASP A 147 -10.87 -4.92 4.84
CA ASP A 147 -10.88 -3.50 5.21
C ASP A 147 -12.31 -2.99 5.40
N THR A 148 -12.49 -2.09 6.35
CA THR A 148 -13.70 -1.28 6.46
C THR A 148 -13.56 -0.08 5.55
N ILE A 149 -14.43 0.05 4.56
CA ILE A 149 -14.49 1.21 3.68
C ILE A 149 -15.54 2.19 4.18
N ARG A 150 -15.22 3.48 4.09
CA ARG A 150 -16.16 4.56 4.39
C ARG A 150 -16.43 5.34 3.12
N ILE A 151 -17.71 5.49 2.80
CA ILE A 151 -18.19 6.22 1.66
C ILE A 151 -19.04 7.36 2.20
N PHE A 152 -18.82 8.57 1.70
CA PHE A 152 -19.55 9.75 2.14
C PHE A 152 -20.24 10.41 0.96
N ALA A 153 -21.44 10.90 1.20
CA ALA A 153 -22.16 11.74 0.26
C ALA A 153 -22.85 12.88 1.01
N ARG A 154 -22.98 14.03 0.34
CA ARG A 154 -23.72 15.17 0.82
C ARG A 154 -24.90 15.40 -0.11
N PHE A 155 -26.06 15.68 0.47
CA PHE A 155 -27.30 16.00 -0.24
C PHE A 155 -27.82 17.34 0.28
N ASP A 156 -28.42 18.14 -0.59
CA ASP A 156 -29.04 19.43 -0.21
C ASP A 156 -30.39 19.25 0.46
N GLN A 157 -30.99 18.08 0.28
CA GLN A 157 -32.28 17.74 0.87
C GLN A 157 -32.20 16.38 1.56
N LYS A 158 -33.08 16.14 2.52
CA LYS A 158 -33.21 14.83 3.14
C LYS A 158 -33.57 13.79 2.07
N VAL A 159 -32.78 12.75 1.98
CA VAL A 159 -33.01 11.61 1.10
C VAL A 159 -33.27 10.36 1.96
N GLU A 160 -34.18 9.51 1.46
CA GLU A 160 -34.47 8.21 2.07
C GLU A 160 -34.33 7.12 0.99
N GLY A 161 -33.79 5.98 1.37
CA GLY A 161 -33.61 4.87 0.44
C GLY A 161 -32.34 4.07 0.73
N GLN A 162 -31.98 3.22 -0.19
CA GLN A 162 -30.80 2.36 -0.12
C GLN A 162 -29.66 2.93 -0.96
N VAL A 163 -28.44 2.59 -0.58
CA VAL A 163 -27.23 2.86 -1.36
C VAL A 163 -26.72 1.52 -1.88
N ASP A 164 -26.70 1.37 -3.21
CA ASP A 164 -26.14 0.18 -3.86
C ASP A 164 -24.73 0.45 -4.30
N VAL A 165 -23.77 -0.37 -3.85
CA VAL A 165 -22.36 -0.25 -4.18
C VAL A 165 -21.93 -1.39 -5.08
N GLN A 166 -21.49 -1.07 -6.28
CA GLN A 166 -20.91 -2.01 -7.22
C GLN A 166 -19.39 -1.96 -7.13
N TRP A 167 -18.78 -3.12 -7.10
CA TRP A 167 -17.33 -3.23 -7.01
C TRP A 167 -16.78 -4.43 -7.78
N GLN A 168 -15.53 -4.32 -8.16
CA GLN A 168 -14.82 -5.39 -8.83
C GLN A 168 -13.54 -5.71 -8.03
N ALA A 169 -13.32 -6.98 -7.73
CA ALA A 169 -12.07 -7.43 -7.14
C ALA A 169 -11.05 -7.68 -8.25
N SER A 170 -9.84 -7.18 -8.09
CA SER A 170 -8.69 -7.65 -8.85
C SER A 170 -8.32 -9.04 -8.34
N LYS A 171 -8.06 -9.99 -9.24
CA LYS A 171 -7.58 -11.30 -8.83
C LYS A 171 -6.26 -11.13 -8.08
N ALA A 172 -6.13 -11.79 -6.92
CA ALA A 172 -4.86 -11.87 -6.23
C ALA A 172 -3.87 -12.60 -7.14
N GLY A 173 -2.81 -11.92 -7.56
CA GLY A 173 -1.73 -12.57 -8.34
C GLY A 173 -1.82 -12.44 -9.86
N GLN A 174 -2.66 -11.56 -10.39
CA GLN A 174 -2.54 -11.11 -11.78
C GLN A 174 -2.06 -9.69 -11.85
#